data_d7886a976c63f7923c1c99b9e1b397da
#
_entry.id   d7886a976c63f7923c1c99b9e1b397da
#
_cell.length_a   1.000
_cell.length_b   1.000
_cell.length_c   1.000
_cell.angle_alpha   90.00
_cell.angle_beta   90.00
_cell.angle_gamma   90.00
#
_symmetry.space_group_name_H-M   'P 1'
#
loop_
_entity.id
_entity.type
_entity.pdbx_description
1 polymer ?
#
loop_
_entity_poly.entity_id
_entity_poly.type
_entity_poly.pdbx_seq_one_letter_code
_entity_poly.pdbx_strand_id
1 'polypeptide(L)'
;MISPGPMMELSPLLSSLYPDRTIATELRTEEELVQGLRQGMYQMILLNHHLEEETFACHSCGTEQLYFVVPLDHRLADQAQCTFSDMNGESLLMADQVGYWDRIVREAMPQSHFLLQNGIGALTEIIRASSLPYFATDLTIRLHGRNPERAYVAISDDAATEHFYCFCKREDEKKYLAWFQALARRF
;
A
#
# COMPACT_ATOMS: atom_id res chain seq x y z
N MET A 1 5.05 -9.88 -0.32
CA MET A 1 3.68 -9.52 0.14
C MET A 1 3.51 -8.05 -0.14
N ILE A 2 2.44 -7.62 -0.81
CA ILE A 2 2.15 -6.20 -1.06
C ILE A 2 1.65 -5.51 0.22
N SER A 3 1.60 -4.18 0.20
CA SER A 3 0.94 -3.38 1.24
C SER A 3 -0.58 -3.61 1.25
N PRO A 4 -1.30 -3.36 2.34
CA PRO A 4 -2.75 -3.49 2.40
C PRO A 4 -3.50 -2.36 1.66
N GLY A 5 -2.86 -1.23 1.38
CA GLY A 5 -3.46 -0.03 0.78
C GLY A 5 -4.25 -0.29 -0.50
N PRO A 6 -3.68 -0.95 -1.51
CA PRO A 6 -4.37 -1.22 -2.77
C PRO A 6 -5.68 -1.97 -2.60
N MET A 7 -5.74 -2.95 -1.70
CA MET A 7 -6.96 -3.73 -1.50
C MET A 7 -8.10 -2.89 -0.91
N MET A 8 -7.78 -1.88 -0.10
CA MET A 8 -8.77 -0.95 0.47
C MET A 8 -9.44 -0.10 -0.63
N GLU A 9 -8.71 0.26 -1.67
CA GLU A 9 -9.22 1.02 -2.81
C GLU A 9 -9.86 0.13 -3.90
N LEU A 10 -9.24 -1.00 -4.19
CA LEU A 10 -9.63 -1.84 -5.32
C LEU A 10 -10.86 -2.70 -5.02
N SER A 11 -11.05 -3.17 -3.78
CA SER A 11 -12.19 -4.01 -3.44
C SER A 11 -13.55 -3.33 -3.62
N PRO A 12 -13.77 -2.06 -3.19
CA PRO A 12 -15.00 -1.34 -3.46
C PRO A 12 -15.25 -1.13 -4.96
N LEU A 13 -14.20 -0.85 -5.74
CA LEU A 13 -14.31 -0.67 -7.17
C LEU A 13 -14.72 -1.98 -7.88
N LEU A 14 -14.12 -3.10 -7.51
CA LEU A 14 -14.52 -4.43 -8.00
C LEU A 14 -16.00 -4.73 -7.68
N SER A 15 -16.42 -4.49 -6.45
CA SER A 15 -17.81 -4.71 -6.03
C SER A 15 -18.80 -3.85 -6.81
N SER A 16 -18.42 -2.62 -7.17
CA SER A 16 -19.28 -1.72 -7.96
C SER A 16 -19.39 -2.16 -9.44
N LEU A 17 -18.31 -2.70 -10.01
CA LEU A 17 -18.30 -3.18 -11.40
C LEU A 17 -18.95 -4.54 -11.58
N TYR A 18 -18.98 -5.35 -10.52
CA TYR A 18 -19.52 -6.71 -10.54
C TYR A 18 -20.51 -6.92 -9.40
N PRO A 19 -21.66 -6.21 -9.39
CA PRO A 19 -22.59 -6.22 -8.26
C PRO A 19 -23.23 -7.59 -8.00
N ASP A 20 -23.30 -8.44 -9.01
CA ASP A 20 -23.87 -9.80 -8.93
C ASP A 20 -22.83 -10.84 -8.49
N ARG A 21 -21.62 -10.42 -8.09
CA ARG A 21 -20.54 -11.31 -7.66
C ARG A 21 -20.11 -11.03 -6.24
N THR A 22 -19.82 -12.09 -5.51
CA THR A 22 -19.12 -11.99 -4.23
C THR A 22 -17.64 -11.80 -4.48
N ILE A 23 -17.06 -10.71 -3.98
CA ILE A 23 -15.62 -10.46 -4.03
C ILE A 23 -15.01 -11.01 -2.74
N ALA A 24 -14.14 -12.01 -2.89
CA ALA A 24 -13.33 -12.55 -1.80
C ALA A 24 -11.86 -12.19 -2.05
N THR A 25 -11.15 -11.77 -1.01
CA THR A 25 -9.75 -11.38 -1.09
C THR A 25 -8.94 -12.14 -0.06
N GLU A 26 -7.75 -12.57 -0.43
CA GLU A 26 -6.84 -13.30 0.43
C GLU A 26 -5.42 -12.75 0.31
N LEU A 27 -4.70 -12.71 1.44
CA LEU A 27 -3.27 -12.45 1.47
C LEU A 27 -2.53 -13.79 1.50
N ARG A 28 -1.66 -13.99 0.52
CA ARG A 28 -0.85 -15.20 0.36
C ARG A 28 0.58 -14.85 -0.05
N THR A 29 1.46 -15.82 -0.01
CA THR A 29 2.78 -15.68 -0.62
C THR A 29 2.65 -15.55 -2.13
N GLU A 30 3.63 -14.95 -2.79
CA GLU A 30 3.64 -14.80 -4.24
C GLU A 30 3.53 -16.15 -4.95
N GLU A 31 4.27 -17.16 -4.48
CA GLU A 31 4.24 -18.52 -5.04
C GLU A 31 2.82 -19.11 -4.99
N GLU A 32 2.12 -18.98 -3.85
CA GLU A 32 0.74 -19.43 -3.69
C GLU A 32 -0.22 -18.67 -4.61
N LEU A 33 -0.04 -17.34 -4.75
CA LEU A 33 -0.88 -16.52 -5.63
C LEU A 33 -0.71 -16.92 -7.09
N VAL A 34 0.52 -17.03 -7.56
CA VAL A 34 0.83 -17.41 -8.95
C VAL A 34 0.32 -18.81 -9.26
N GLN A 35 0.56 -19.76 -8.36
CA GLN A 35 0.07 -21.13 -8.52
C GLN A 35 -1.47 -21.19 -8.50
N GLY A 36 -2.11 -20.44 -7.60
CA GLY A 36 -3.55 -20.35 -7.51
C GLY A 36 -4.18 -19.73 -8.76
N LEU A 37 -3.54 -18.72 -9.38
CA LEU A 37 -3.97 -18.15 -10.64
C LEU A 37 -3.86 -19.17 -11.78
N ARG A 38 -2.75 -19.91 -11.87
CA ARG A 38 -2.57 -20.99 -12.86
C ARG A 38 -3.65 -22.05 -12.76
N GLN A 39 -4.00 -22.46 -11.55
CA GLN A 39 -5.01 -23.48 -11.27
C GLN A 39 -6.45 -22.96 -11.37
N GLY A 40 -6.65 -21.64 -11.51
CA GLY A 40 -7.98 -21.03 -11.54
C GLY A 40 -8.66 -20.88 -10.18
N MET A 41 -7.91 -21.06 -9.09
CA MET A 41 -8.36 -20.78 -7.73
C MET A 41 -8.60 -19.28 -7.57
N TYR A 42 -7.69 -18.45 -8.07
CA TYR A 42 -7.83 -17.01 -8.15
C TYR A 42 -8.16 -16.58 -9.57
N GLN A 43 -9.05 -15.60 -9.70
CA GLN A 43 -9.39 -14.97 -10.97
C GLN A 43 -8.40 -13.86 -11.33
N MET A 44 -7.90 -13.17 -10.29
CA MET A 44 -6.91 -12.11 -10.39
C MET A 44 -5.97 -12.16 -9.20
N ILE A 45 -4.74 -11.74 -9.39
CA ILE A 45 -3.77 -11.52 -8.32
C ILE A 45 -3.13 -10.15 -8.46
N LEU A 46 -2.69 -9.59 -7.34
CA LEU A 46 -1.93 -8.33 -7.28
C LEU A 46 -0.51 -8.61 -6.80
N LEU A 47 0.46 -8.07 -7.53
CA LEU A 47 1.87 -8.10 -7.16
C LEU A 47 2.47 -6.70 -7.29
N ASN A 48 3.60 -6.47 -6.65
CA ASN A 48 4.33 -5.21 -6.71
C ASN A 48 5.50 -5.21 -7.71
N HIS A 49 5.54 -6.17 -8.57
CA HIS A 49 6.50 -6.26 -9.67
C HIS A 49 5.88 -6.99 -10.86
N HIS A 50 6.51 -6.87 -12.00
CA HIS A 50 6.09 -7.52 -13.23
C HIS A 50 6.54 -8.99 -13.24
N LEU A 51 5.65 -9.89 -13.65
CA LEU A 51 5.98 -11.29 -13.94
C LEU A 51 6.10 -11.47 -15.45
N GLU A 52 7.19 -12.11 -15.88
CA GLU A 52 7.37 -12.53 -17.26
C GLU A 52 6.73 -13.91 -17.46
N GLU A 53 5.42 -13.94 -17.64
CA GLU A 53 4.67 -15.16 -17.90
C GLU A 53 3.68 -14.96 -19.04
N GLU A 54 3.89 -15.63 -20.16
CA GLU A 54 3.07 -15.47 -21.38
C GLU A 54 1.60 -15.86 -21.21
N THR A 55 1.31 -16.76 -20.27
CA THR A 55 -0.06 -17.24 -19.99
C THR A 55 -0.90 -16.24 -19.21
N PHE A 56 -0.27 -15.21 -18.66
CA PHE A 56 -0.95 -14.15 -17.92
C PHE A 56 -1.03 -12.85 -18.74
N ALA A 57 -2.13 -12.14 -18.58
CA ALA A 57 -2.23 -10.73 -18.91
C ALA A 57 -1.87 -9.91 -17.68
N CYS A 58 -1.08 -8.86 -17.86
CA CYS A 58 -0.60 -7.98 -16.80
C CYS A 58 -1.02 -6.54 -17.09
N HIS A 59 -1.59 -5.88 -16.10
CA HIS A 59 -1.98 -4.48 -16.17
C HIS A 59 -1.46 -3.72 -14.95
N SER A 60 -0.89 -2.54 -15.17
CA SER A 60 -0.59 -1.63 -14.07
C SER A 60 -1.88 -1.20 -13.39
N CYS A 61 -1.91 -1.20 -12.07
CA CYS A 61 -3.07 -0.78 -11.29
C CYS A 61 -2.76 0.30 -10.26
N GLY A 62 -1.67 1.03 -10.50
CA GLY A 62 -1.33 2.24 -9.76
C GLY A 62 -0.11 2.13 -8.87
N THR A 63 0.04 3.12 -8.03
CA THR A 63 1.14 3.26 -7.09
C THR A 63 0.63 3.61 -5.71
N GLU A 64 1.44 3.35 -4.70
CA GLU A 64 1.26 3.83 -3.33
C GLU A 64 2.52 4.58 -2.91
N GLN A 65 2.38 5.82 -2.45
CA GLN A 65 3.47 6.68 -1.99
C GLN A 65 3.46 6.78 -0.48
N LEU A 66 4.61 6.54 0.15
CA LEU A 66 4.79 6.64 1.60
C LEU A 66 5.10 8.09 2.03
N TYR A 67 4.57 8.47 3.19
CA TYR A 67 4.76 9.76 3.84
C TYR A 67 5.19 9.56 5.29
N PHE A 68 6.04 10.47 5.79
CA PHE A 68 6.15 10.70 7.23
C PHE A 68 5.04 11.65 7.66
N VAL A 69 4.39 11.31 8.77
CA VAL A 69 3.42 12.17 9.44
C VAL A 69 4.02 12.58 10.77
N VAL A 70 4.34 13.86 10.88
CA VAL A 70 5.10 14.42 12.00
C VAL A 70 4.30 15.48 12.76
N PRO A 71 4.60 15.76 14.04
CA PRO A 71 4.06 16.91 14.75
C PRO A 71 4.32 18.22 14.03
N LEU A 72 3.48 19.25 14.22
CA LEU A 72 3.66 20.55 13.57
C LEU A 72 4.92 21.31 14.01
N ASP A 73 5.46 21.00 15.19
CA ASP A 73 6.71 21.54 15.74
C ASP A 73 7.95 20.71 15.36
N HIS A 74 7.77 19.66 14.58
CA HIS A 74 8.88 18.82 14.11
C HIS A 74 9.74 19.55 13.07
N ARG A 75 11.08 19.34 13.11
CA ARG A 75 12.05 19.98 12.20
C ARG A 75 11.76 19.81 10.70
N LEU A 76 11.01 18.78 10.32
CA LEU A 76 10.62 18.50 8.92
C LEU A 76 9.20 18.99 8.59
N ALA A 77 8.44 19.54 9.54
CA ALA A 77 7.02 19.84 9.34
C ALA A 77 6.73 20.81 8.17
N ASP A 78 7.65 21.74 7.91
CA ASP A 78 7.54 22.73 6.84
C ASP A 78 8.15 22.27 5.50
N GLN A 79 8.69 21.05 5.44
CA GLN A 79 9.28 20.49 4.23
C GLN A 79 8.21 19.85 3.34
N ALA A 80 8.28 20.08 2.03
CA ALA A 80 7.40 19.41 1.08
C ALA A 80 7.74 17.91 0.93
N GLN A 81 9.04 17.59 1.06
CA GLN A 81 9.58 16.25 0.95
C GLN A 81 10.85 16.09 1.79
N CYS A 82 11.16 14.84 2.14
CA CYS A 82 12.39 14.46 2.82
C CYS A 82 12.79 13.04 2.39
N THR A 83 13.92 12.56 2.89
CA THR A 83 14.39 11.19 2.64
C THR A 83 14.24 10.32 3.89
N PHE A 84 14.33 8.99 3.73
CA PHE A 84 14.45 8.08 4.88
C PHE A 84 15.63 8.44 5.78
N SER A 85 16.75 8.88 5.17
CA SER A 85 17.94 9.29 5.91
C SER A 85 17.69 10.46 6.84
N ASP A 86 16.79 11.39 6.48
CA ASP A 86 16.45 12.55 7.32
C ASP A 86 15.74 12.14 8.62
N MET A 87 15.08 10.99 8.65
CA MET A 87 14.36 10.46 9.82
C MET A 87 15.08 9.30 10.51
N ASN A 88 16.19 8.81 9.92
CA ASN A 88 16.90 7.67 10.48
C ASN A 88 17.48 8.00 11.88
N GLY A 89 17.21 7.12 12.84
CA GLY A 89 17.55 7.28 14.25
C GLY A 89 16.38 7.79 15.12
N GLU A 90 15.27 8.19 14.53
CA GLU A 90 14.07 8.59 15.29
C GLU A 90 13.22 7.38 15.72
N SER A 91 12.36 7.59 16.70
CA SER A 91 11.35 6.61 17.11
C SER A 91 10.03 6.91 16.38
N LEU A 92 9.45 5.89 15.72
CA LEU A 92 8.22 6.04 14.95
C LEU A 92 7.18 5.00 15.37
N LEU A 93 5.90 5.39 15.30
CA LEU A 93 4.79 4.46 15.44
C LEU A 93 4.54 3.75 14.10
N MET A 94 4.27 2.46 14.14
CA MET A 94 3.96 1.65 12.96
C MET A 94 2.94 0.56 13.30
N ALA A 95 2.03 0.25 12.39
CA ALA A 95 1.18 -0.93 12.52
C ALA A 95 2.01 -2.22 12.29
N ASP A 96 1.59 -3.31 12.87
CA ASP A 96 2.27 -4.62 12.75
C ASP A 96 2.06 -5.31 11.40
N GLN A 97 1.02 -4.93 10.65
CA GLN A 97 0.63 -5.55 9.38
C GLN A 97 0.68 -4.57 8.20
N VAL A 98 1.85 -3.98 7.97
CA VAL A 98 2.06 -3.02 6.87
C VAL A 98 2.63 -3.67 5.59
N GLY A 99 2.78 -5.01 5.59
CA GLY A 99 3.19 -5.76 4.41
C GLY A 99 4.56 -5.34 3.86
N TYR A 100 4.58 -4.90 2.60
CA TYR A 100 5.78 -4.45 1.89
C TYR A 100 6.57 -3.39 2.67
N TRP A 101 5.90 -2.45 3.31
CA TRP A 101 6.53 -1.30 3.97
C TRP A 101 7.38 -1.68 5.18
N ASP A 102 7.07 -2.78 5.91
CA ASP A 102 7.89 -3.20 7.07
C ASP A 102 9.36 -3.43 6.68
N ARG A 103 9.59 -4.16 5.58
CA ARG A 103 10.93 -4.42 5.08
C ARG A 103 11.62 -3.14 4.61
N ILE A 104 10.94 -2.33 3.80
CA ILE A 104 11.51 -1.10 3.23
C ILE A 104 11.96 -0.12 4.31
N VAL A 105 11.11 0.16 5.30
CA VAL A 105 11.46 1.15 6.33
C VAL A 105 12.59 0.65 7.24
N ARG A 106 12.67 -0.66 7.54
CA ARG A 106 13.74 -1.21 8.35
C ARG A 106 15.08 -1.22 7.62
N GLU A 107 15.09 -1.52 6.33
CA GLU A 107 16.30 -1.49 5.49
C GLU A 107 16.80 -0.05 5.29
N ALA A 108 15.89 0.90 5.06
CA ALA A 108 16.23 2.31 4.82
C ALA A 108 16.56 3.09 6.09
N MET A 109 16.03 2.68 7.25
CA MET A 109 16.17 3.38 8.53
C MET A 109 16.68 2.44 9.64
N PRO A 110 17.89 1.86 9.50
CA PRO A 110 18.38 0.82 10.41
C PRO A 110 18.69 1.30 11.84
N GLN A 111 18.79 2.61 12.06
CA GLN A 111 19.02 3.21 13.38
C GLN A 111 17.73 3.64 14.08
N SER A 112 16.59 3.56 13.39
CA SER A 112 15.29 3.95 13.92
C SER A 112 14.65 2.89 14.80
N HIS A 113 13.82 3.34 15.74
CA HIS A 113 13.05 2.47 16.61
C HIS A 113 11.57 2.47 16.21
N PHE A 114 11.07 1.33 15.74
CA PHE A 114 9.68 1.17 15.34
C PHE A 114 8.85 0.60 16.49
N LEU A 115 7.94 1.42 17.03
CA LEU A 115 6.99 1.00 18.05
C LEU A 115 5.77 0.40 17.38
N LEU A 116 5.75 -0.94 17.33
CA LEU A 116 4.70 -1.70 16.66
C LEU A 116 3.42 -1.72 17.48
N GLN A 117 2.30 -1.52 16.81
CA GLN A 117 0.96 -1.58 17.38
C GLN A 117 0.10 -2.63 16.68
N ASN A 118 -0.53 -3.49 17.47
CA ASN A 118 -1.44 -4.51 16.97
C ASN A 118 -2.77 -3.89 16.55
N GLY A 119 -2.97 -3.79 15.24
CA GLY A 119 -4.20 -3.32 14.63
C GLY A 119 -4.33 -1.79 14.54
N ILE A 120 -5.06 -1.36 13.53
CA ILE A 120 -5.26 0.06 13.17
C ILE A 120 -5.96 0.85 14.29
N GLY A 121 -6.88 0.22 15.03
CA GLY A 121 -7.60 0.90 16.13
C GLY A 121 -6.68 1.33 17.27
N ALA A 122 -5.82 0.42 17.75
CA ALA A 122 -4.86 0.73 18.79
C ALA A 122 -3.84 1.80 18.34
N LEU A 123 -3.37 1.69 17.09
CA LEU A 123 -2.48 2.69 16.51
C LEU A 123 -3.13 4.07 16.47
N THR A 124 -4.40 4.18 16.08
CA THR A 124 -5.14 5.45 16.00
C THR A 124 -5.24 6.14 17.38
N GLU A 125 -5.53 5.39 18.45
CA GLU A 125 -5.60 5.95 19.80
C GLU A 125 -4.23 6.43 20.28
N ILE A 126 -3.15 5.71 19.98
CA ILE A 126 -1.80 6.11 20.35
C ILE A 126 -1.35 7.34 19.54
N ILE A 127 -1.67 7.42 18.25
CA ILE A 127 -1.39 8.61 17.43
C ILE A 127 -2.02 9.87 18.02
N ARG A 128 -3.24 9.76 18.55
CA ARG A 128 -3.93 10.90 19.20
C ARG A 128 -3.27 11.33 20.50
N ALA A 129 -2.71 10.38 21.24
CA ALA A 129 -2.12 10.63 22.57
C ALA A 129 -0.61 10.89 22.54
N SER A 130 0.05 10.73 21.39
CA SER A 130 1.51 10.76 21.25
C SER A 130 1.95 11.87 20.30
N SER A 131 3.13 12.44 20.54
CA SER A 131 3.84 13.32 19.62
C SER A 131 4.78 12.58 18.66
N LEU A 132 4.85 11.24 18.73
CA LEU A 132 5.73 10.48 17.85
C LEU A 132 5.32 10.58 16.39
N PRO A 133 6.29 10.64 15.47
CA PRO A 133 6.05 10.44 14.04
C PRO A 133 5.47 9.06 13.73
N TYR A 134 4.76 8.97 12.61
CA TYR A 134 4.26 7.71 12.06
C TYR A 134 4.24 7.74 10.54
N PHE A 135 3.95 6.60 9.92
CA PHE A 135 3.82 6.50 8.46
C PHE A 135 2.35 6.57 8.02
N ALA A 136 2.12 7.21 6.89
CA ALA A 136 0.87 7.11 6.14
C ALA A 136 1.20 6.93 4.65
N THR A 137 0.22 6.48 3.88
CA THR A 137 0.34 6.43 2.42
C THR A 137 -0.67 7.39 1.80
N ASP A 138 -0.45 7.78 0.54
CA ASP A 138 -1.42 8.57 -0.21
C ASP A 138 -2.78 7.87 -0.28
N LEU A 139 -2.81 6.52 -0.35
CA LEU A 139 -4.05 5.73 -0.33
C LEU A 139 -4.77 5.87 1.02
N THR A 140 -4.05 5.71 2.13
CA THR A 140 -4.65 5.87 3.47
C THR A 140 -5.06 7.31 3.76
N ILE A 141 -4.32 8.30 3.24
CA ILE A 141 -4.68 9.73 3.34
C ILE A 141 -5.96 10.02 2.55
N ARG A 142 -6.12 9.47 1.36
CA ARG A 142 -7.37 9.62 0.57
C ARG A 142 -8.57 9.01 1.28
N LEU A 143 -8.38 7.87 1.94
CA LEU A 143 -9.47 7.14 2.60
C LEU A 143 -9.89 7.80 3.93
N HIS A 144 -8.94 8.24 4.74
CA HIS A 144 -9.18 8.69 6.12
C HIS A 144 -9.05 10.21 6.32
N GLY A 145 -8.55 10.93 5.30
CA GLY A 145 -8.23 12.35 5.40
C GLY A 145 -6.90 12.61 6.13
N ARG A 146 -6.56 13.89 6.23
CA ARG A 146 -5.36 14.35 6.96
C ARG A 146 -5.75 14.74 8.39
N ASN A 147 -4.90 14.43 9.35
CA ASN A 147 -4.98 14.98 10.70
C ASN A 147 -4.49 16.44 10.67
N PRO A 148 -5.32 17.45 11.03
CA PRO A 148 -4.94 18.87 10.98
C PRO A 148 -3.84 19.25 11.98
N GLU A 149 -3.59 18.42 13.00
CA GLU A 149 -2.55 18.64 14.00
C GLU A 149 -1.20 18.03 13.59
N ARG A 150 -1.06 17.57 12.35
CA ARG A 150 0.14 16.91 11.83
C ARG A 150 0.53 17.43 10.45
N ALA A 151 1.82 17.46 10.19
CA ALA A 151 2.38 17.70 8.88
C ALA A 151 2.63 16.36 8.15
N TYR A 152 2.37 16.35 6.85
CA TYR A 152 2.54 15.19 5.98
C TYR A 152 3.67 15.50 4.99
N VAL A 153 4.79 14.84 5.15
CA VAL A 153 6.02 15.07 4.38
C VAL A 153 6.24 13.87 3.46
N ALA A 154 6.24 14.09 2.15
CA ALA A 154 6.44 13.02 1.18
C ALA A 154 7.88 12.48 1.28
N ILE A 155 8.05 11.15 1.17
CA ILE A 155 9.38 10.55 1.16
C ILE A 155 9.83 10.46 -0.30
N SER A 156 10.97 11.09 -0.62
CA SER A 156 11.45 11.25 -1.99
C SER A 156 12.33 10.10 -2.49
N ASP A 157 12.67 9.14 -1.63
CA ASP A 157 13.39 7.94 -2.03
C ASP A 157 12.53 7.09 -2.98
N ASP A 158 13.10 6.53 -4.03
CA ASP A 158 12.39 5.66 -4.98
C ASP A 158 11.72 4.47 -4.28
N ALA A 159 12.38 3.93 -3.23
CA ALA A 159 11.84 2.85 -2.42
C ALA A 159 10.58 3.22 -1.62
N ALA A 160 10.23 4.50 -1.51
CA ALA A 160 9.02 4.99 -0.87
C ALA A 160 7.78 4.97 -1.79
N THR A 161 7.95 4.51 -3.03
CA THR A 161 6.85 4.29 -3.98
C THR A 161 6.74 2.82 -4.31
N GLU A 162 5.60 2.21 -4.00
CA GLU A 162 5.28 0.84 -4.41
C GLU A 162 4.40 0.87 -5.66
N HIS A 163 4.77 0.07 -6.67
CA HIS A 163 3.98 -0.10 -7.90
C HIS A 163 3.16 -1.38 -7.80
N PHE A 164 1.95 -1.36 -8.34
CA PHE A 164 1.07 -2.53 -8.34
C PHE A 164 0.71 -2.96 -9.74
N TYR A 165 0.67 -4.28 -9.92
CA TYR A 165 0.30 -4.95 -11.15
C TYR A 165 -0.79 -5.97 -10.86
N CYS A 166 -1.84 -5.94 -11.67
CA CYS A 166 -2.92 -6.91 -11.62
C CYS A 166 -2.73 -7.92 -12.74
N PHE A 167 -2.77 -9.19 -12.39
CA PHE A 167 -2.65 -10.31 -13.34
C PHE A 167 -3.94 -11.10 -13.37
N CYS A 168 -4.31 -11.55 -14.57
CA CYS A 168 -5.32 -12.58 -14.79
C CYS A 168 -4.83 -13.56 -15.85
N LYS A 169 -5.51 -14.70 -16.02
CA LYS A 169 -5.22 -15.56 -17.17
C LYS A 169 -5.48 -14.79 -18.47
N ARG A 170 -4.60 -14.92 -19.45
CA ARG A 170 -4.73 -14.23 -20.75
C ARG A 170 -6.04 -14.57 -21.47
N GLU A 171 -6.51 -15.79 -21.34
CA GLU A 171 -7.80 -16.22 -21.91
C GLU A 171 -9.02 -15.50 -21.29
N ASP A 172 -8.88 -15.05 -20.02
CA ASP A 172 -9.93 -14.35 -19.27
C ASP A 172 -9.83 -12.82 -19.36
N GLU A 173 -8.79 -12.25 -19.98
CA GLU A 173 -8.52 -10.81 -20.00
C GLU A 173 -9.73 -10.00 -20.48
N LYS A 174 -10.38 -10.45 -21.55
CA LYS A 174 -11.57 -9.78 -22.10
C LYS A 174 -12.75 -9.72 -21.12
N LYS A 175 -12.85 -10.70 -20.24
CA LYS A 175 -13.88 -10.79 -19.19
C LYS A 175 -13.73 -9.72 -18.12
N TYR A 176 -12.49 -9.23 -17.92
CA TYR A 176 -12.13 -8.22 -16.94
C TYR A 176 -11.77 -6.87 -17.57
N LEU A 177 -12.09 -6.65 -18.85
CA LEU A 177 -11.75 -5.43 -19.58
C LEU A 177 -12.30 -4.16 -18.89
N ALA A 178 -13.54 -4.22 -18.38
CA ALA A 178 -14.16 -3.10 -17.65
C ALA A 178 -13.35 -2.73 -16.38
N TRP A 179 -12.82 -3.73 -15.69
CA TRP A 179 -11.93 -3.56 -14.54
C TRP A 179 -10.63 -2.87 -14.95
N PHE A 180 -9.92 -3.38 -15.95
CA PHE A 180 -8.65 -2.80 -16.40
C PHE A 180 -8.82 -1.38 -16.95
N GLN A 181 -9.93 -1.08 -17.63
CA GLN A 181 -10.26 0.27 -18.07
C GLN A 181 -10.56 1.21 -16.90
N ALA A 182 -11.19 0.72 -15.84
CA ALA A 182 -11.45 1.51 -14.64
C ALA A 182 -10.15 1.83 -13.89
N LEU A 183 -9.22 0.88 -13.80
CA LEU A 183 -7.88 1.10 -13.24
C LEU A 183 -7.13 2.18 -14.02
N ALA A 184 -7.03 2.06 -15.34
CA ALA A 184 -6.31 3.00 -16.20
C ALA A 184 -6.85 4.45 -16.17
N ARG A 185 -8.07 4.66 -15.66
CA ARG A 185 -8.67 6.01 -15.48
C ARG A 185 -8.45 6.56 -14.08
N ARG A 186 -8.11 5.72 -13.13
CA ARG A 186 -8.01 6.10 -11.71
C ARG A 186 -6.57 6.41 -11.31
N PHE A 187 -5.63 5.78 -11.95
CA PHE A 187 -4.20 5.89 -11.75
C PHE A 187 -3.48 6.27 -13.06
#